data_3c19d09cc33ed788e9f25ebba4cb6b5a
#
_entry.id   3c19d09cc33ed788e9f25ebba4cb6b5a
#
_cell.length_a   1.000
_cell.length_b   1.000
_cell.length_c   1.000
_cell.angle_alpha   90.00
_cell.angle_beta   90.00
_cell.angle_gamma   90.00
#
_symmetry.space_group_name_H-M   'P 1'
#
loop_
_entity.id
_entity.type
_entity.pdbx_description
1 polymer ?
#
loop_
_entity_poly.entity_id
_entity_poly.type
_entity_poly.pdbx_seq_one_letter_code
_entity_poly.pdbx_strand_id
1 'polypeptide(L)'
;MRNQQIIRVLLYSLPFPVFLISFFIGPSGTVSFHGLYHFFWSWINGTAGGISPEQALISTILLDVRLPRILLAFLVGGSLAVSGSGLQAIFRNPLVSPYILGLSSGAAFGAALALAYAIIPVQLSAFLFGLVAVGLSYLAARKHKNVSIVSLILSGVIVTGIFTALLTMIQFMCDPFKLQSIVHWTMGNLHNAGWNALTSSWIPMVAGVIILWLMRWRLNVLALGDDEARTSGVHPERGKIIVLIAATLASSAAVSVAGIIGLYGLIVPHMVRMMAGTDNRSSVLLNFLFGGTFLLLIDDFSRTIARFEIPIGVFTMLIGAPFFLYLIKKTNIGWEN
;
A
#
# COMPACT_ATOMS: atom_id res chain seq x y z
N MET A 1 -11.96 28.46 -1.36
CA MET A 1 -10.77 28.37 -0.48
C MET A 1 -11.10 27.85 0.92
N ARG A 2 -12.08 28.41 1.63
CA ARG A 2 -12.44 27.99 3.02
C ARG A 2 -12.84 26.51 3.13
N ASN A 3 -13.63 25.96 2.20
CA ASN A 3 -14.03 24.56 2.22
C ASN A 3 -12.85 23.59 2.03
N GLN A 4 -11.87 23.91 1.18
CA GLN A 4 -10.69 23.06 1.00
C GLN A 4 -9.78 23.04 2.22
N GLN A 5 -9.69 24.14 2.97
CA GLN A 5 -8.92 24.17 4.23
C GLN A 5 -9.59 23.27 5.29
N ILE A 6 -10.92 23.35 5.44
CA ILE A 6 -11.66 22.48 6.36
C ILE A 6 -11.44 21.00 6.02
N ILE A 7 -11.56 20.62 4.74
CA ILE A 7 -11.33 19.25 4.28
C ILE A 7 -9.91 18.79 4.59
N ARG A 8 -8.88 19.62 4.36
CA ARG A 8 -7.50 19.28 4.69
C ARG A 8 -7.33 19.04 6.20
N VAL A 9 -7.88 19.89 7.04
CA VAL A 9 -7.83 19.73 8.52
C VAL A 9 -8.51 18.41 8.92
N LEU A 10 -9.66 18.10 8.37
CA LEU A 10 -10.37 16.84 8.61
C LEU A 10 -9.52 15.62 8.18
N LEU A 11 -8.88 15.68 7.00
CA LEU A 11 -8.02 14.59 6.52
C LEU A 11 -6.76 14.41 7.38
N TYR A 12 -6.21 15.49 7.95
CA TYR A 12 -5.08 15.40 8.89
C TYR A 12 -5.47 14.81 10.24
N SER A 13 -6.69 15.09 10.73
CA SER A 13 -7.17 14.60 12.02
C SER A 13 -7.80 13.20 11.95
N LEU A 14 -8.24 12.76 10.77
CA LEU A 14 -8.96 11.50 10.56
C LEU A 14 -8.23 10.24 11.08
N PRO A 15 -6.90 10.09 10.96
CA PRO A 15 -6.19 8.93 11.48
C PRO A 15 -6.43 8.70 12.97
N PHE A 16 -6.45 9.76 13.77
CA PHE A 16 -6.53 9.65 15.23
C PHE A 16 -7.81 8.94 15.74
N PRO A 17 -9.03 9.38 15.39
CA PRO A 17 -10.23 8.67 15.82
C PRO A 17 -10.35 7.26 15.23
N VAL A 18 -9.88 7.05 13.98
CA VAL A 18 -9.94 5.72 13.37
C VAL A 18 -8.98 4.76 14.07
N PHE A 19 -7.77 5.17 14.42
CA PHE A 19 -6.86 4.37 15.23
C PHE A 19 -7.51 3.94 16.55
N LEU A 20 -8.12 4.88 17.27
CA LEU A 20 -8.80 4.59 18.53
C LEU A 20 -9.95 3.60 18.33
N ILE A 21 -10.79 3.79 17.32
CA ILE A 21 -11.93 2.93 17.02
C ILE A 21 -11.46 1.52 16.65
N SER A 22 -10.40 1.39 15.85
CA SER A 22 -9.85 0.09 15.40
C SER A 22 -9.35 -0.80 16.55
N PHE A 23 -8.96 -0.19 17.70
CA PHE A 23 -8.65 -0.97 18.90
C PHE A 23 -9.87 -1.71 19.47
N PHE A 24 -11.09 -1.18 19.24
CA PHE A 24 -12.33 -1.79 19.73
C PHE A 24 -12.90 -2.80 18.72
N ILE A 25 -12.59 -2.66 17.43
CA ILE A 25 -13.11 -3.52 16.37
C ILE A 25 -12.27 -4.79 16.26
N GLY A 26 -12.92 -5.96 16.32
CA GLY A 26 -12.24 -7.25 16.11
C GLY A 26 -13.18 -8.42 16.33
N PRO A 27 -12.86 -9.62 15.84
CA PRO A 27 -13.72 -10.79 15.89
C PRO A 27 -13.92 -11.35 17.30
N SER A 28 -13.04 -11.00 18.25
CA SER A 28 -13.16 -11.43 19.65
C SER A 28 -14.07 -10.49 20.44
N GLY A 29 -15.24 -10.97 20.88
CA GLY A 29 -16.13 -10.24 21.80
C GLY A 29 -15.57 -10.05 23.22
N THR A 30 -14.37 -10.54 23.51
CA THR A 30 -13.71 -10.48 24.83
C THR A 30 -13.21 -9.08 25.20
N VAL A 31 -13.01 -8.19 24.23
CA VAL A 31 -12.57 -6.81 24.48
C VAL A 31 -13.80 -5.90 24.57
N SER A 32 -14.45 -5.88 25.76
CA SER A 32 -15.54 -4.95 26.04
C SER A 32 -15.00 -3.57 26.43
N PHE A 33 -15.81 -2.52 26.28
CA PHE A 33 -15.49 -1.17 26.77
C PHE A 33 -15.10 -1.15 28.25
N HIS A 34 -15.77 -1.97 29.05
CA HIS A 34 -15.50 -2.10 30.49
C HIS A 34 -14.13 -2.73 30.75
N GLY A 35 -13.78 -3.81 30.03
CA GLY A 35 -12.46 -4.45 30.14
C GLY A 35 -11.31 -3.53 29.75
N LEU A 36 -11.50 -2.73 28.67
CA LEU A 36 -10.51 -1.73 28.25
C LEU A 36 -10.35 -0.59 29.27
N TYR A 37 -11.46 -0.07 29.80
CA TYR A 37 -11.42 0.95 30.85
C TYR A 37 -10.63 0.46 32.06
N HIS A 38 -10.90 -0.74 32.57
CA HIS A 38 -10.17 -1.34 33.68
C HIS A 38 -8.69 -1.60 33.34
N PHE A 39 -8.39 -2.04 32.12
CA PHE A 39 -7.01 -2.23 31.66
C PHE A 39 -6.23 -0.90 31.69
N PHE A 40 -6.74 0.16 31.05
CA PHE A 40 -6.08 1.47 31.04
C PHE A 40 -6.01 2.08 32.42
N TRP A 41 -7.04 1.93 33.25
CA TRP A 41 -7.06 2.44 34.61
C TRP A 41 -6.01 1.76 35.51
N SER A 42 -5.88 0.44 35.43
CA SER A 42 -4.87 -0.32 36.18
C SER A 42 -3.45 0.01 35.71
N TRP A 43 -3.28 0.23 34.41
CA TRP A 43 -2.00 0.59 33.81
C TRP A 43 -1.53 2.00 34.26
N ILE A 44 -2.44 2.99 34.29
CA ILE A 44 -2.14 4.37 34.71
C ILE A 44 -1.87 4.43 36.22
N ASN A 45 -2.64 3.70 37.02
CA ASN A 45 -2.53 3.79 38.47
C ASN A 45 -1.45 2.87 39.08
N GLY A 46 -0.71 2.12 38.25
CA GLY A 46 0.39 1.27 38.72
C GLY A 46 -0.04 0.23 39.75
N THR A 47 -1.33 -0.16 39.77
CA THR A 47 -1.83 -1.18 40.71
C THR A 47 -1.29 -2.55 40.29
N ALA A 48 -0.02 -2.76 40.62
CA ALA A 48 0.72 -4.03 40.43
C ALA A 48 0.28 -5.11 41.43
N GLY A 49 -0.99 -5.15 41.77
CA GLY A 49 -1.61 -6.29 42.43
C GLY A 49 -2.06 -7.26 41.33
N GLY A 50 -1.27 -8.30 41.11
CA GLY A 50 -1.43 -9.45 40.22
C GLY A 50 -2.36 -9.23 39.02
N ILE A 51 -1.78 -9.16 37.81
CA ILE A 51 -2.54 -9.09 36.55
C ILE A 51 -3.49 -10.30 36.53
N SER A 52 -4.79 -10.05 36.53
CA SER A 52 -5.76 -11.14 36.41
C SER A 52 -5.57 -11.85 35.05
N PRO A 53 -5.88 -13.16 34.94
CA PRO A 53 -5.78 -13.88 33.67
C PRO A 53 -6.55 -13.18 32.53
N GLU A 54 -7.66 -12.53 32.85
CA GLU A 54 -8.46 -11.75 31.90
C GLU A 54 -7.74 -10.48 31.42
N GLN A 55 -7.07 -9.75 32.32
CA GLN A 55 -6.27 -8.57 32.00
C GLN A 55 -5.04 -8.95 31.17
N ALA A 56 -4.40 -10.09 31.46
CA ALA A 56 -3.29 -10.61 30.65
C ALA A 56 -3.76 -10.95 29.23
N LEU A 57 -4.92 -11.57 29.08
CA LEU A 57 -5.51 -11.86 27.77
C LEU A 57 -5.84 -10.57 26.98
N ILE A 58 -6.45 -9.59 27.64
CA ILE A 58 -6.77 -8.30 27.03
C ILE A 58 -5.47 -7.59 26.58
N SER A 59 -4.43 -7.59 27.40
CA SER A 59 -3.13 -6.98 27.03
C SER A 59 -2.51 -7.65 25.80
N THR A 60 -2.51 -8.97 25.75
CA THR A 60 -2.00 -9.73 24.61
C THR A 60 -2.79 -9.42 23.33
N ILE A 61 -4.13 -9.41 23.40
CA ILE A 61 -4.97 -9.07 22.25
C ILE A 61 -4.67 -7.64 21.75
N LEU A 62 -4.55 -6.68 22.65
CA LEU A 62 -4.34 -5.29 22.29
C LEU A 62 -2.93 -5.01 21.76
N LEU A 63 -1.90 -5.48 22.49
CA LEU A 63 -0.51 -5.11 22.22
C LEU A 63 0.17 -6.04 21.22
N ASP A 64 -0.14 -7.35 21.23
CA ASP A 64 0.56 -8.32 20.38
C ASP A 64 -0.22 -8.67 19.11
N VAL A 65 -1.56 -8.45 19.10
CA VAL A 65 -2.38 -8.77 17.92
C VAL A 65 -2.89 -7.49 17.23
N ARG A 66 -3.62 -6.62 17.96
CA ARG A 66 -4.29 -5.46 17.32
C ARG A 66 -3.33 -4.34 16.99
N LEU A 67 -2.47 -3.94 17.91
CA LEU A 67 -1.54 -2.82 17.69
C LEU A 67 -0.62 -3.01 16.48
N PRO A 68 0.12 -4.12 16.33
CA PRO A 68 0.97 -4.30 15.17
C PRO A 68 0.16 -4.39 13.86
N ARG A 69 -1.05 -4.97 13.89
CA ARG A 69 -1.94 -5.02 12.73
C ARG A 69 -2.43 -3.64 12.29
N ILE A 70 -2.88 -2.81 13.24
CA ILE A 70 -3.30 -1.43 12.99
C ILE A 70 -2.15 -0.61 12.37
N LEU A 71 -0.96 -0.70 12.98
CA LEU A 71 0.22 0.01 12.49
C LEU A 71 0.62 -0.48 11.09
N LEU A 72 0.60 -1.79 10.86
CA LEU A 72 0.94 -2.37 9.57
C LEU A 72 -0.08 -2.00 8.49
N ALA A 73 -1.38 -2.09 8.76
CA ALA A 73 -2.43 -1.67 7.84
C ALA A 73 -2.26 -0.20 7.44
N PHE A 74 -2.00 0.67 8.41
CA PHE A 74 -1.78 2.08 8.17
C PHE A 74 -0.54 2.35 7.31
N LEU A 75 0.60 1.72 7.62
CA LEU A 75 1.83 1.86 6.85
C LEU A 75 1.69 1.32 5.42
N VAL A 76 1.07 0.16 5.25
CA VAL A 76 0.82 -0.45 3.93
C VAL A 76 -0.06 0.46 3.08
N GLY A 77 -1.20 0.91 3.60
CA GLY A 77 -2.12 1.78 2.87
C GLY A 77 -1.49 3.12 2.50
N GLY A 78 -0.79 3.76 3.45
CA GLY A 78 -0.06 5.00 3.22
C GLY A 78 1.04 4.85 2.17
N SER A 79 1.82 3.77 2.25
CA SER A 79 2.92 3.48 1.30
C SER A 79 2.42 3.25 -0.12
N LEU A 80 1.35 2.47 -0.30
CA LEU A 80 0.75 2.22 -1.62
C LEU A 80 0.16 3.51 -2.22
N ALA A 81 -0.51 4.32 -1.41
CA ALA A 81 -1.11 5.58 -1.86
C ALA A 81 -0.04 6.61 -2.27
N VAL A 82 1.00 6.80 -1.47
CA VAL A 82 2.09 7.73 -1.79
C VAL A 82 2.88 7.25 -3.00
N SER A 83 3.17 5.95 -3.10
CA SER A 83 3.84 5.37 -4.28
C SER A 83 3.02 5.59 -5.54
N GLY A 84 1.71 5.36 -5.49
CA GLY A 84 0.81 5.64 -6.60
C GLY A 84 0.83 7.12 -6.99
N SER A 85 0.71 8.04 -6.04
CA SER A 85 0.76 9.48 -6.27
C SER A 85 2.05 9.93 -6.93
N GLY A 86 3.21 9.43 -6.46
CA GLY A 86 4.52 9.73 -7.02
C GLY A 86 4.67 9.26 -8.47
N LEU A 87 4.25 8.02 -8.75
CA LEU A 87 4.28 7.48 -10.11
C LEU A 87 3.32 8.23 -11.05
N GLN A 88 2.09 8.54 -10.61
CA GLN A 88 1.16 9.33 -11.40
C GLN A 88 1.71 10.69 -11.80
N ALA A 89 2.48 11.34 -10.91
CA ALA A 89 3.13 12.61 -11.20
C ALA A 89 4.20 12.49 -12.30
N ILE A 90 5.12 11.52 -12.21
CA ILE A 90 6.20 11.37 -13.20
C ILE A 90 5.72 10.76 -14.52
N PHE A 91 4.66 9.96 -14.51
CA PHE A 91 4.03 9.43 -15.73
C PHE A 91 3.04 10.41 -16.36
N ARG A 92 2.68 11.48 -15.64
CA ARG A 92 1.66 12.46 -16.08
C ARG A 92 0.34 11.78 -16.45
N ASN A 93 0.02 10.69 -15.75
CA ASN A 93 -1.14 9.88 -16.02
C ASN A 93 -1.78 9.42 -14.69
N PRO A 94 -3.01 9.85 -14.39
CA PRO A 94 -3.68 9.48 -13.15
C PRO A 94 -4.07 8.00 -13.05
N LEU A 95 -3.97 7.24 -14.15
CA LEU A 95 -4.31 5.83 -14.23
C LEU A 95 -3.13 4.90 -13.89
N VAL A 96 -1.96 5.45 -13.61
CA VAL A 96 -0.78 4.66 -13.26
C VAL A 96 -0.83 4.24 -11.81
N SER A 97 -0.49 2.98 -11.56
CA SER A 97 -0.26 2.42 -10.24
C SER A 97 1.11 1.74 -10.17
N PRO A 98 1.66 1.44 -8.98
CA PRO A 98 2.91 0.71 -8.85
C PRO A 98 2.92 -0.64 -9.58
N TYR A 99 1.75 -1.24 -9.79
CA TYR A 99 1.59 -2.56 -10.41
C TYR A 99 1.81 -2.59 -11.92
N ILE A 100 1.66 -1.45 -12.60
CA ILE A 100 1.84 -1.38 -14.06
C ILE A 100 3.27 -1.73 -14.50
N LEU A 101 4.22 -1.68 -13.57
CA LEU A 101 5.64 -2.00 -13.82
C LEU A 101 5.98 -3.47 -13.51
N GLY A 102 4.98 -4.33 -13.30
CA GLY A 102 5.18 -5.75 -13.00
C GLY A 102 5.49 -6.06 -11.54
N LEU A 103 5.43 -5.05 -10.64
CA LEU A 103 5.77 -5.23 -9.22
C LEU A 103 4.93 -6.34 -8.58
N SER A 104 3.61 -6.33 -8.77
CA SER A 104 2.69 -7.29 -8.14
C SER A 104 2.90 -8.72 -8.63
N SER A 105 3.14 -8.91 -9.93
CA SER A 105 3.38 -10.23 -10.52
C SER A 105 4.75 -10.78 -10.11
N GLY A 106 5.79 -9.92 -10.05
CA GLY A 106 7.09 -10.30 -9.51
C GLY A 106 7.02 -10.70 -8.04
N ALA A 107 6.35 -9.90 -7.21
CA ALA A 107 6.15 -10.21 -5.79
C ALA A 107 5.35 -11.51 -5.60
N ALA A 108 4.30 -11.74 -6.41
CA ALA A 108 3.51 -12.97 -6.37
C ALA A 108 4.33 -14.21 -6.76
N PHE A 109 5.15 -14.11 -7.80
CA PHE A 109 6.08 -15.17 -8.16
C PHE A 109 7.07 -15.46 -7.01
N GLY A 110 7.67 -14.41 -6.43
CA GLY A 110 8.58 -14.55 -5.29
C GLY A 110 7.91 -15.21 -4.09
N ALA A 111 6.69 -14.80 -3.74
CA ALA A 111 5.92 -15.43 -2.68
C ALA A 111 5.60 -16.91 -2.98
N ALA A 112 5.18 -17.19 -4.21
CA ALA A 112 4.89 -18.57 -4.65
C ALA A 112 6.12 -19.47 -4.59
N LEU A 113 7.28 -18.97 -5.01
CA LEU A 113 8.56 -19.68 -4.92
C LEU A 113 8.89 -20.04 -3.46
N ALA A 114 8.74 -19.07 -2.56
CA ALA A 114 9.01 -19.29 -1.14
C ALA A 114 8.00 -20.25 -0.49
N LEU A 115 6.70 -20.13 -0.79
CA LEU A 115 5.66 -21.00 -0.27
C LEU A 115 5.75 -22.42 -0.81
N ALA A 116 6.15 -22.59 -2.08
CA ALA A 116 6.28 -23.90 -2.71
C ALA A 116 7.51 -24.67 -2.19
N TYR A 117 8.64 -24.01 -2.03
CA TYR A 117 9.93 -24.68 -1.78
C TYR A 117 10.55 -24.36 -0.42
N ALA A 118 10.04 -23.39 0.34
CA ALA A 118 10.49 -22.98 1.68
C ALA A 118 12.00 -22.63 1.76
N ILE A 119 12.58 -22.12 0.67
CA ILE A 119 14.02 -21.82 0.56
C ILE A 119 14.39 -20.54 1.33
N ILE A 120 13.52 -19.54 1.28
CA ILE A 120 13.70 -18.21 1.90
C ILE A 120 12.37 -17.72 2.48
N PRO A 121 12.40 -16.76 3.43
CA PRO A 121 11.16 -16.19 3.97
C PRO A 121 10.28 -15.56 2.87
N VAL A 122 8.97 -15.80 2.92
CA VAL A 122 8.00 -15.34 1.91
C VAL A 122 8.09 -13.83 1.69
N GLN A 123 8.17 -13.06 2.76
CA GLN A 123 8.25 -11.60 2.71
C GLN A 123 9.51 -11.12 1.98
N LEU A 124 10.66 -11.72 2.29
CA LEU A 124 11.93 -11.38 1.64
C LEU A 124 11.89 -11.72 0.15
N SER A 125 11.40 -12.90 -0.19
CA SER A 125 11.26 -13.34 -1.59
C SER A 125 10.34 -12.42 -2.36
N ALA A 126 9.15 -12.15 -1.85
CA ALA A 126 8.17 -11.25 -2.49
C ALA A 126 8.75 -9.83 -2.68
N PHE A 127 9.43 -9.31 -1.66
CA PHE A 127 10.09 -8.01 -1.73
C PHE A 127 11.15 -7.96 -2.83
N LEU A 128 12.08 -8.92 -2.85
CA LEU A 128 13.17 -8.96 -3.82
C LEU A 128 12.66 -9.12 -5.26
N PHE A 129 11.75 -10.07 -5.50
CA PHE A 129 11.20 -10.28 -6.83
C PHE A 129 10.31 -9.13 -7.30
N GLY A 130 9.65 -8.41 -6.40
CA GLY A 130 8.98 -7.16 -6.70
C GLY A 130 9.96 -6.08 -7.21
N LEU A 131 11.11 -5.91 -6.54
CA LEU A 131 12.18 -5.01 -6.98
C LEU A 131 12.78 -5.45 -8.32
N VAL A 132 13.05 -6.75 -8.49
CA VAL A 132 13.60 -7.33 -9.72
C VAL A 132 12.66 -7.07 -10.90
N ALA A 133 11.36 -7.26 -10.73
CA ALA A 133 10.38 -7.02 -11.79
C ALA A 133 10.39 -5.58 -12.29
N VAL A 134 10.38 -4.60 -11.37
CA VAL A 134 10.47 -3.18 -11.74
C VAL A 134 11.84 -2.85 -12.35
N GLY A 135 12.91 -3.43 -11.81
CA GLY A 135 14.26 -3.29 -12.37
C GLY A 135 14.36 -3.79 -13.81
N LEU A 136 13.80 -4.97 -14.09
CA LEU A 136 13.75 -5.55 -15.45
C LEU A 136 12.91 -4.66 -16.38
N SER A 137 11.76 -4.17 -15.93
CA SER A 137 10.91 -3.24 -16.70
C SER A 137 11.66 -1.96 -17.05
N TYR A 138 12.40 -1.39 -16.09
CA TYR A 138 13.23 -0.21 -16.32
C TYR A 138 14.38 -0.48 -17.29
N LEU A 139 15.12 -1.58 -17.13
CA LEU A 139 16.23 -1.96 -18.01
C LEU A 139 15.74 -2.22 -19.44
N ALA A 140 14.62 -2.90 -19.61
CA ALA A 140 14.02 -3.17 -20.91
C ALA A 140 13.51 -1.89 -21.62
N ALA A 141 13.01 -0.92 -20.84
CA ALA A 141 12.53 0.36 -21.37
C ALA A 141 13.66 1.32 -21.75
N ARG A 142 14.86 1.14 -21.21
CA ARG A 142 15.98 2.06 -21.35
C ARG A 142 16.62 1.98 -22.73
N LYS A 143 16.58 3.09 -23.47
CA LYS A 143 17.25 3.26 -24.76
C LYS A 143 18.22 4.45 -24.70
N HIS A 144 19.52 4.22 -24.86
CA HIS A 144 20.61 5.25 -24.88
C HIS A 144 20.59 6.24 -23.71
N LYS A 145 20.36 6.09 -22.57
CA LYS A 145 20.23 6.98 -21.39
C LYS A 145 18.84 7.61 -21.17
N ASN A 146 17.92 7.49 -22.11
CA ASN A 146 16.56 8.01 -21.97
C ASN A 146 15.58 6.85 -21.75
N VAL A 147 14.58 7.08 -20.91
CA VAL A 147 13.48 6.15 -20.68
C VAL A 147 12.18 6.86 -21.03
N SER A 148 11.54 6.42 -22.11
CA SER A 148 10.21 6.95 -22.44
C SER A 148 9.16 6.30 -21.54
N ILE A 149 8.15 7.08 -21.19
CA ILE A 149 7.02 6.62 -20.37
C ILE A 149 6.31 5.45 -21.05
N VAL A 150 6.08 5.54 -22.36
CA VAL A 150 5.42 4.49 -23.14
C VAL A 150 6.24 3.19 -23.13
N SER A 151 7.56 3.28 -23.34
CA SER A 151 8.44 2.10 -23.28
C SER A 151 8.43 1.46 -21.91
N LEU A 152 8.38 2.26 -20.85
CA LEU A 152 8.37 1.74 -19.47
C LEU A 152 7.05 1.01 -19.16
N ILE A 153 5.92 1.54 -19.58
CA ILE A 153 4.61 0.88 -19.46
C ILE A 153 4.59 -0.45 -20.24
N LEU A 154 5.03 -0.39 -21.51
CA LEU A 154 5.04 -1.59 -22.36
C LEU A 154 5.96 -2.67 -21.82
N SER A 155 7.15 -2.31 -21.36
CA SER A 155 8.08 -3.24 -20.68
C SER A 155 7.46 -3.82 -19.41
N GLY A 156 6.72 -3.01 -18.63
CA GLY A 156 6.00 -3.48 -17.45
C GLY A 156 4.93 -4.52 -17.78
N VAL A 157 4.19 -4.35 -18.87
CA VAL A 157 3.20 -5.34 -19.35
C VAL A 157 3.89 -6.65 -19.73
N ILE A 158 5.01 -6.59 -20.45
CA ILE A 158 5.79 -7.79 -20.83
C ILE A 158 6.33 -8.50 -19.60
N VAL A 159 6.94 -7.78 -18.66
CA VAL A 159 7.48 -8.35 -17.43
C VAL A 159 6.37 -8.95 -16.57
N THR A 160 5.20 -8.29 -16.49
CA THR A 160 4.00 -8.85 -15.84
C THR A 160 3.64 -10.20 -16.45
N GLY A 161 3.59 -10.31 -17.78
CA GLY A 161 3.30 -11.56 -18.47
C GLY A 161 4.28 -12.68 -18.14
N ILE A 162 5.59 -12.36 -18.14
CA ILE A 162 6.65 -13.32 -17.79
C ILE A 162 6.47 -13.84 -16.35
N PHE A 163 6.35 -12.94 -15.37
CA PHE A 163 6.21 -13.36 -13.97
C PHE A 163 4.88 -14.07 -13.70
N THR A 164 3.82 -13.70 -14.39
CA THR A 164 2.53 -14.41 -14.32
C THR A 164 2.66 -15.84 -14.87
N ALA A 165 3.34 -16.02 -15.99
CA ALA A 165 3.59 -17.36 -16.54
C ALA A 165 4.44 -18.22 -15.58
N LEU A 166 5.49 -17.66 -15.00
CA LEU A 166 6.33 -18.34 -14.00
C LEU A 166 5.53 -18.69 -12.73
N LEU A 167 4.68 -17.77 -12.24
CA LEU A 167 3.77 -18.04 -11.13
C LEU A 167 2.84 -19.20 -11.43
N THR A 168 2.19 -19.18 -12.59
CA THR A 168 1.28 -20.26 -13.04
C THR A 168 1.99 -21.60 -13.13
N MET A 169 3.26 -21.61 -13.59
CA MET A 169 4.08 -22.83 -13.63
C MET A 169 4.31 -23.40 -12.22
N ILE A 170 4.63 -22.54 -11.22
CA ILE A 170 4.76 -23.00 -9.82
C ILE A 170 3.42 -23.53 -9.31
N GLN A 171 2.33 -22.82 -9.55
CA GLN A 171 0.99 -23.24 -9.12
C GLN A 171 0.59 -24.60 -9.71
N PHE A 172 0.97 -24.88 -10.95
CA PHE A 172 0.72 -26.16 -11.60
C PHE A 172 1.54 -27.31 -11.02
N MET A 173 2.78 -27.03 -10.58
CA MET A 173 3.72 -28.05 -10.09
C MET A 173 3.63 -28.33 -8.59
N CYS A 174 3.01 -27.44 -7.80
CA CYS A 174 2.97 -27.57 -6.34
C CYS A 174 1.78 -28.42 -5.87
N ASP A 175 1.87 -28.94 -4.65
CA ASP A 175 0.77 -29.68 -4.02
C ASP A 175 -0.43 -28.75 -3.70
N PRO A 176 -1.66 -29.33 -3.55
CA PRO A 176 -2.87 -28.55 -3.34
C PRO A 176 -2.86 -27.64 -2.12
N PHE A 177 -2.19 -28.01 -1.02
CA PHE A 177 -2.13 -27.17 0.19
C PHE A 177 -1.26 -25.94 -0.01
N LYS A 178 -0.13 -26.13 -0.71
CA LYS A 178 0.75 -25.01 -1.10
C LYS A 178 0.07 -24.10 -2.11
N LEU A 179 -0.66 -24.68 -3.07
CA LEU A 179 -1.48 -23.91 -4.03
C LEU A 179 -2.49 -23.02 -3.30
N GLN A 180 -3.21 -23.57 -2.32
CA GLN A 180 -4.16 -22.79 -1.51
C GLN A 180 -3.46 -21.62 -0.79
N SER A 181 -2.28 -21.85 -0.22
CA SER A 181 -1.50 -20.81 0.44
C SER A 181 -1.05 -19.72 -0.53
N ILE A 182 -0.62 -20.08 -1.75
CA ILE A 182 -0.24 -19.15 -2.81
C ILE A 182 -1.45 -18.29 -3.24
N VAL A 183 -2.60 -18.94 -3.48
CA VAL A 183 -3.84 -18.26 -3.85
C VAL A 183 -4.27 -17.29 -2.75
N HIS A 184 -4.26 -17.73 -1.49
CA HIS A 184 -4.61 -16.89 -0.35
C HIS A 184 -3.67 -15.68 -0.22
N TRP A 185 -2.37 -15.85 -0.44
CA TRP A 185 -1.40 -14.75 -0.42
C TRP A 185 -1.67 -13.75 -1.56
N THR A 186 -1.98 -14.23 -2.77
CA THR A 186 -2.24 -13.37 -3.93
C THR A 186 -3.54 -12.57 -3.82
N MET A 187 -4.50 -13.00 -2.99
CA MET A 187 -5.73 -12.25 -2.72
C MET A 187 -5.51 -10.98 -1.88
N GLY A 188 -4.34 -10.84 -1.26
CA GLY A 188 -4.02 -9.70 -0.39
C GLY A 188 -4.75 -9.74 0.94
N ASN A 189 -3.99 -9.87 2.03
CA ASN A 189 -4.54 -9.96 3.38
C ASN A 189 -3.54 -9.50 4.43
N LEU A 190 -4.02 -9.21 5.62
CA LEU A 190 -3.22 -8.89 6.81
C LEU A 190 -3.36 -9.96 7.90
N HIS A 191 -3.70 -11.20 7.52
CA HIS A 191 -3.92 -12.29 8.46
C HIS A 191 -2.67 -12.58 9.33
N ASN A 192 -1.49 -12.49 8.73
CA ASN A 192 -0.21 -12.68 9.41
C ASN A 192 0.39 -11.37 9.95
N ALA A 193 -0.42 -10.32 10.12
CA ALA A 193 0.04 -9.06 10.68
C ALA A 193 0.40 -9.23 12.15
N GLY A 194 1.67 -9.02 12.48
CA GLY A 194 2.23 -9.08 13.81
C GLY A 194 3.51 -8.28 13.88
N TRP A 195 4.16 -8.23 15.05
CA TRP A 195 5.40 -7.48 15.24
C TRP A 195 6.50 -7.88 14.25
N ASN A 196 6.62 -9.18 13.92
CA ASN A 196 7.63 -9.66 12.97
C ASN A 196 7.40 -9.10 11.56
N ALA A 197 6.15 -9.06 11.09
CA ALA A 197 5.80 -8.49 9.79
C ALA A 197 6.05 -6.98 9.76
N LEU A 198 5.67 -6.27 10.84
CA LEU A 198 5.88 -4.84 10.97
C LEU A 198 7.38 -4.49 11.00
N THR A 199 8.16 -5.16 11.88
CA THR A 199 9.60 -4.85 12.07
C THR A 199 10.44 -5.18 10.85
N SER A 200 10.06 -6.19 10.06
CA SER A 200 10.78 -6.56 8.83
C SER A 200 10.51 -5.62 7.65
N SER A 201 9.38 -4.88 7.65
CA SER A 201 8.92 -4.14 6.46
C SER A 201 8.82 -2.63 6.64
N TRP A 202 8.77 -2.10 7.87
CA TRP A 202 8.56 -0.67 8.11
C TRP A 202 9.68 0.23 7.57
N ILE A 203 10.96 -0.21 7.67
CA ILE A 203 12.10 0.60 7.23
C ILE A 203 12.02 0.94 5.73
N PRO A 204 11.91 -0.03 4.80
CA PRO A 204 11.80 0.31 3.39
C PRO A 204 10.52 1.05 3.04
N MET A 205 9.38 0.79 3.72
CA MET A 205 8.15 1.55 3.54
C MET A 205 8.34 3.03 3.91
N VAL A 206 8.82 3.29 5.12
CA VAL A 206 9.04 4.66 5.63
C VAL A 206 10.11 5.38 4.82
N ALA A 207 11.21 4.72 4.48
CA ALA A 207 12.27 5.30 3.66
C ALA A 207 11.74 5.76 2.29
N GLY A 208 10.99 4.91 1.59
CA GLY A 208 10.38 5.27 0.31
C GLY A 208 9.40 6.44 0.44
N VAL A 209 8.54 6.42 1.46
CA VAL A 209 7.59 7.52 1.75
C VAL A 209 8.33 8.83 2.05
N ILE A 210 9.37 8.80 2.88
CA ILE A 210 10.18 9.98 3.20
C ILE A 210 10.84 10.56 1.94
N ILE A 211 11.45 9.72 1.10
CA ILE A 211 12.06 10.18 -0.16
C ILE A 211 11.00 10.85 -1.04
N LEU A 212 9.82 10.26 -1.22
CA LEU A 212 8.72 10.85 -1.99
C LEU A 212 8.22 12.17 -1.37
N TRP A 213 8.16 12.25 -0.04
CA TRP A 213 7.80 13.48 0.66
C TRP A 213 8.84 14.59 0.49
N LEU A 214 10.12 14.26 0.52
CA LEU A 214 11.20 15.21 0.22
C LEU A 214 11.15 15.67 -1.24
N MET A 215 10.70 14.82 -2.15
CA MET A 215 10.52 15.14 -3.58
C MET A 215 9.22 15.91 -3.88
N ARG A 216 8.33 16.15 -2.91
CA ARG A 216 6.98 16.69 -3.11
C ARG A 216 6.90 17.97 -3.96
N TRP A 217 7.89 18.87 -3.85
CA TRP A 217 7.96 20.05 -4.71
C TRP A 217 8.37 19.67 -6.13
N ARG A 218 9.39 18.82 -6.27
CA ARG A 218 9.87 18.36 -7.58
C ARG A 218 8.82 17.54 -8.32
N LEU A 219 7.93 16.84 -7.62
CA LEU A 219 6.82 16.12 -8.23
C LEU A 219 5.86 17.07 -8.98
N ASN A 220 5.60 18.28 -8.46
CA ASN A 220 4.80 19.27 -9.18
C ASN A 220 5.50 19.70 -10.48
N VAL A 221 6.79 19.94 -10.42
CA VAL A 221 7.59 20.36 -11.57
C VAL A 221 7.68 19.24 -12.62
N LEU A 222 7.92 17.99 -12.20
CA LEU A 222 7.98 16.83 -13.09
C LEU A 222 6.62 16.53 -13.76
N ALA A 223 5.52 16.86 -13.09
CA ALA A 223 4.18 16.68 -13.62
C ALA A 223 3.85 17.67 -14.78
N LEU A 224 4.55 18.80 -14.86
CA LEU A 224 4.35 19.78 -15.95
C LEU A 224 4.94 19.27 -17.27
N GLY A 225 6.13 18.67 -17.23
CA GLY A 225 6.84 18.21 -18.43
C GLY A 225 8.35 18.16 -18.23
N ASP A 226 9.05 17.53 -19.17
CA ASP A 226 10.51 17.39 -19.08
C ASP A 226 11.22 18.71 -19.40
N ASP A 227 10.68 19.49 -20.32
CA ASP A 227 11.24 20.77 -20.71
C ASP A 227 10.99 21.83 -19.63
N GLU A 228 9.79 21.87 -19.06
CA GLU A 228 9.44 22.72 -17.92
C GLU A 228 10.25 22.35 -16.67
N ALA A 229 10.55 21.07 -16.48
CA ALA A 229 11.41 20.62 -15.39
C ALA A 229 12.84 21.15 -15.55
N ARG A 230 13.41 21.08 -16.76
CA ARG A 230 14.75 21.60 -17.07
C ARG A 230 14.85 23.10 -16.88
N THR A 231 13.87 23.86 -17.37
CA THR A 231 13.83 25.32 -17.20
C THR A 231 13.70 25.74 -15.74
N SER A 232 13.07 24.89 -14.92
CA SER A 232 12.93 25.07 -13.47
C SER A 232 14.15 24.57 -12.67
N GLY A 233 15.23 24.14 -13.34
CA GLY A 233 16.45 23.64 -12.69
C GLY A 233 16.35 22.21 -12.14
N VAL A 234 15.33 21.46 -12.54
CA VAL A 234 15.15 20.05 -12.15
C VAL A 234 15.59 19.14 -13.29
N HIS A 235 16.48 18.18 -13.01
CA HIS A 235 16.84 17.15 -13.97
C HIS A 235 15.76 16.07 -14.07
N PRO A 236 14.98 15.98 -15.18
CA PRO A 236 13.82 15.08 -15.24
C PRO A 236 14.21 13.62 -15.08
N GLU A 237 15.27 13.14 -15.75
CA GLU A 237 15.68 11.74 -15.70
C GLU A 237 16.08 11.31 -14.26
N ARG A 238 16.89 12.12 -13.57
CA ARG A 238 17.27 11.86 -12.18
C ARG A 238 16.07 11.90 -11.27
N GLY A 239 15.18 12.89 -11.45
CA GLY A 239 13.95 13.00 -10.68
C GLY A 239 13.06 11.79 -10.83
N LYS A 240 12.81 11.33 -12.06
CA LYS A 240 12.01 10.14 -12.36
C LYS A 240 12.61 8.87 -11.76
N ILE A 241 13.94 8.67 -11.85
CA ILE A 241 14.61 7.51 -11.25
C ILE A 241 14.47 7.50 -9.73
N ILE A 242 14.68 8.63 -9.06
CA ILE A 242 14.53 8.72 -7.59
C ILE A 242 13.10 8.39 -7.18
N VAL A 243 12.09 8.94 -7.86
CA VAL A 243 10.68 8.66 -7.59
C VAL A 243 10.35 7.19 -7.85
N LEU A 244 10.86 6.63 -8.96
CA LEU A 244 10.65 5.23 -9.31
C LEU A 244 11.22 4.31 -8.23
N ILE A 245 12.47 4.53 -7.81
CA ILE A 245 13.12 3.73 -6.75
C ILE A 245 12.35 3.85 -5.43
N ALA A 246 12.01 5.07 -5.03
CA ALA A 246 11.31 5.30 -3.76
C ALA A 246 9.89 4.68 -3.75
N ALA A 247 9.14 4.84 -4.83
CA ALA A 247 7.83 4.24 -4.99
C ALA A 247 7.90 2.70 -5.02
N THR A 248 8.89 2.14 -5.73
CA THR A 248 9.10 0.69 -5.79
C THR A 248 9.50 0.13 -4.44
N LEU A 249 10.39 0.80 -3.73
CA LEU A 249 10.84 0.40 -2.39
C LEU A 249 9.67 0.33 -1.41
N ALA A 250 8.86 1.41 -1.33
CA ALA A 250 7.72 1.48 -0.44
C ALA A 250 6.62 0.47 -0.81
N SER A 251 6.26 0.38 -2.11
CA SER A 251 5.19 -0.51 -2.55
C SER A 251 5.60 -1.99 -2.55
N SER A 252 6.85 -2.33 -2.85
CA SER A 252 7.34 -3.71 -2.77
C SER A 252 7.34 -4.23 -1.33
N ALA A 253 7.76 -3.38 -0.37
CA ALA A 253 7.70 -3.71 1.05
C ALA A 253 6.25 -3.86 1.55
N ALA A 254 5.35 -3.00 1.11
CA ALA A 254 3.93 -3.10 1.44
C ALA A 254 3.31 -4.40 0.90
N VAL A 255 3.56 -4.73 -0.37
CA VAL A 255 3.05 -5.96 -1.01
C VAL A 255 3.67 -7.21 -0.39
N SER A 256 4.92 -7.19 0.04
CA SER A 256 5.59 -8.36 0.62
C SER A 256 4.92 -8.87 1.90
N VAL A 257 4.29 -7.99 2.67
CA VAL A 257 3.62 -8.33 3.94
C VAL A 257 2.11 -8.42 3.85
N ALA A 258 1.50 -7.72 2.89
CA ALA A 258 0.05 -7.65 2.74
C ALA A 258 -0.48 -8.39 1.51
N GLY A 259 0.39 -8.93 0.66
CA GLY A 259 -0.02 -9.48 -0.64
C GLY A 259 -0.50 -8.40 -1.62
N ILE A 260 -1.25 -8.79 -2.64
CA ILE A 260 -1.67 -7.86 -3.70
C ILE A 260 -2.94 -7.12 -3.28
N ILE A 261 -2.85 -5.80 -3.09
CA ILE A 261 -3.98 -4.92 -2.81
C ILE A 261 -4.27 -4.11 -4.09
N GLY A 262 -5.18 -4.63 -4.91
CA GLY A 262 -5.48 -4.08 -6.24
C GLY A 262 -6.11 -2.70 -6.21
N LEU A 263 -5.85 -1.90 -7.23
CA LEU A 263 -6.40 -0.55 -7.48
C LEU A 263 -6.11 0.51 -6.40
N TYR A 264 -5.56 0.13 -5.24
CA TYR A 264 -5.40 1.01 -4.08
C TYR A 264 -4.53 2.23 -4.38
N GLY A 265 -3.33 2.00 -4.93
CA GLY A 265 -2.39 3.06 -5.33
C GLY A 265 -2.88 3.94 -6.50
N LEU A 266 -4.04 3.61 -7.06
CA LEU A 266 -4.69 4.37 -8.11
C LEU A 266 -5.85 5.21 -7.57
N ILE A 267 -6.70 4.58 -6.74
CA ILE A 267 -7.94 5.19 -6.23
C ILE A 267 -7.65 6.24 -5.18
N VAL A 268 -6.82 5.92 -4.19
CA VAL A 268 -6.56 6.81 -3.05
C VAL A 268 -5.97 8.14 -3.50
N PRO A 269 -4.92 8.21 -4.35
CA PRO A 269 -4.42 9.49 -4.85
C PRO A 269 -5.46 10.27 -5.63
N HIS A 270 -6.35 9.60 -6.34
CA HIS A 270 -7.43 10.26 -7.05
C HIS A 270 -8.44 10.89 -6.10
N MET A 271 -8.87 10.16 -5.06
CA MET A 271 -9.76 10.69 -4.01
C MET A 271 -9.14 11.90 -3.31
N VAL A 272 -7.86 11.83 -2.94
CA VAL A 272 -7.14 12.94 -2.30
C VAL A 272 -7.10 14.16 -3.21
N ARG A 273 -6.82 13.99 -4.51
CA ARG A 273 -6.86 15.11 -5.47
C ARG A 273 -8.23 15.74 -5.60
N MET A 274 -9.30 14.96 -5.60
CA MET A 274 -10.66 15.47 -5.64
C MET A 274 -11.02 16.30 -4.39
N MET A 275 -10.54 15.88 -3.22
CA MET A 275 -10.86 16.51 -1.93
C MET A 275 -9.94 17.71 -1.63
N ALA A 276 -8.64 17.57 -1.84
CA ALA A 276 -7.63 18.52 -1.36
C ALA A 276 -6.87 19.28 -2.46
N GLY A 277 -7.11 18.93 -3.74
CA GLY A 277 -6.43 19.53 -4.90
C GLY A 277 -5.19 18.77 -5.35
N THR A 278 -4.55 19.28 -6.41
CA THR A 278 -3.46 18.60 -7.15
C THR A 278 -2.06 18.95 -6.68
N ASP A 279 -1.89 19.88 -5.72
CA ASP A 279 -0.57 20.29 -5.23
C ASP A 279 0.10 19.19 -4.41
N ASN A 280 1.16 18.60 -4.98
CA ASN A 280 1.93 17.51 -4.34
C ASN A 280 2.61 17.94 -3.03
N ARG A 281 2.80 19.23 -2.75
CA ARG A 281 3.37 19.70 -1.48
C ARG A 281 2.54 19.26 -0.29
N SER A 282 1.22 19.28 -0.42
CA SER A 282 0.27 18.84 0.60
C SER A 282 -0.25 17.43 0.33
N SER A 283 -0.45 17.05 -0.95
CA SER A 283 -1.12 15.81 -1.29
C SER A 283 -0.29 14.56 -0.97
N VAL A 284 1.05 14.62 -0.99
CA VAL A 284 1.88 13.47 -0.60
C VAL A 284 1.60 13.04 0.84
N LEU A 285 1.61 13.99 1.80
CA LEU A 285 1.30 13.67 3.19
C LEU A 285 -0.16 13.27 3.38
N LEU A 286 -1.08 13.93 2.67
CA LEU A 286 -2.50 13.57 2.70
C LEU A 286 -2.76 12.18 2.12
N ASN A 287 -2.04 11.77 1.07
CA ASN A 287 -2.09 10.41 0.54
C ASN A 287 -1.62 9.38 1.57
N PHE A 288 -0.56 9.69 2.32
CA PHE A 288 -0.09 8.81 3.38
C PHE A 288 -1.13 8.64 4.49
N LEU A 289 -1.63 9.75 5.02
CA LEU A 289 -2.58 9.73 6.14
C LEU A 289 -3.93 9.15 5.74
N PHE A 290 -4.50 9.64 4.64
CA PHE A 290 -5.80 9.15 4.17
C PHE A 290 -5.70 7.71 3.68
N GLY A 291 -4.62 7.36 2.92
CA GLY A 291 -4.40 6.00 2.46
C GLY A 291 -4.21 5.02 3.63
N GLY A 292 -3.40 5.38 4.64
CA GLY A 292 -3.26 4.55 5.84
C GLY A 292 -4.60 4.34 6.55
N THR A 293 -5.34 5.42 6.77
CA THR A 293 -6.64 5.37 7.46
C THR A 293 -7.69 4.59 6.67
N PHE A 294 -7.75 4.78 5.35
CA PHE A 294 -8.71 4.10 4.50
C PHE A 294 -8.46 2.59 4.42
N LEU A 295 -7.18 2.15 4.38
CA LEU A 295 -6.86 0.72 4.43
C LEU A 295 -7.19 0.11 5.80
N LEU A 296 -6.95 0.85 6.88
CA LEU A 296 -7.31 0.43 8.22
C LEU A 296 -8.82 0.22 8.36
N LEU A 297 -9.64 1.13 7.82
CA LEU A 297 -11.10 0.96 7.78
C LEU A 297 -11.50 -0.28 6.96
N ILE A 298 -10.87 -0.49 5.79
CA ILE A 298 -11.13 -1.69 4.98
C ILE A 298 -10.75 -2.97 5.75
N ASP A 299 -9.62 -2.97 6.47
CA ASP A 299 -9.21 -4.10 7.30
C ASP A 299 -10.21 -4.37 8.43
N ASP A 300 -10.71 -3.32 9.09
CA ASP A 300 -11.74 -3.45 10.13
C ASP A 300 -13.03 -4.06 9.57
N PHE A 301 -13.50 -3.59 8.41
CA PHE A 301 -14.65 -4.19 7.72
C PHE A 301 -14.40 -5.63 7.29
N SER A 302 -13.21 -5.92 6.74
CA SER A 302 -12.80 -7.27 6.32
C SER A 302 -12.93 -8.31 7.42
N ARG A 303 -12.64 -7.92 8.67
CA ARG A 303 -12.65 -8.79 9.86
C ARG A 303 -14.01 -8.93 10.53
N THR A 304 -14.93 -8.03 10.26
CA THR A 304 -16.19 -7.92 11.04
C THR A 304 -17.44 -8.26 10.25
N ILE A 305 -17.42 -8.14 8.92
CA ILE A 305 -18.61 -8.29 8.08
C ILE A 305 -19.04 -9.75 7.93
N ALA A 306 -18.12 -10.70 8.04
CA ALA A 306 -18.37 -12.14 7.90
C ALA A 306 -17.75 -12.93 9.06
N ARG A 307 -18.11 -14.23 9.18
CA ARG A 307 -17.50 -15.13 10.15
C ARG A 307 -16.06 -15.53 9.84
N PHE A 308 -15.58 -15.17 8.67
CA PHE A 308 -14.20 -15.37 8.20
C PHE A 308 -13.65 -14.05 7.67
N GLU A 309 -12.34 -13.88 7.70
CA GLU A 309 -11.70 -12.68 7.17
C GLU A 309 -11.76 -12.69 5.63
N ILE A 310 -12.43 -11.68 5.05
CA ILE A 310 -12.45 -11.50 3.61
C ILE A 310 -11.12 -10.87 3.18
N PRO A 311 -10.41 -11.40 2.16
CA PRO A 311 -9.16 -10.81 1.72
C PRO A 311 -9.30 -9.33 1.36
N ILE A 312 -8.40 -8.48 1.88
CA ILE A 312 -8.45 -7.02 1.69
C ILE A 312 -8.36 -6.65 0.20
N GLY A 313 -7.55 -7.40 -0.57
CA GLY A 313 -7.43 -7.17 -2.00
C GLY A 313 -8.75 -7.38 -2.75
N VAL A 314 -9.56 -8.35 -2.33
CA VAL A 314 -10.91 -8.56 -2.88
C VAL A 314 -11.81 -7.36 -2.56
N PHE A 315 -11.79 -6.88 -1.31
CA PHE A 315 -12.55 -5.70 -0.90
C PHE A 315 -12.18 -4.46 -1.71
N THR A 316 -10.87 -4.19 -1.85
CA THR A 316 -10.40 -3.02 -2.59
C THR A 316 -10.78 -3.07 -4.06
N MET A 317 -10.81 -4.26 -4.67
CA MET A 317 -11.26 -4.43 -6.05
C MET A 317 -12.77 -4.24 -6.20
N LEU A 318 -13.57 -4.81 -5.30
CA LEU A 318 -15.03 -4.69 -5.33
C LEU A 318 -15.52 -3.25 -5.13
N ILE A 319 -14.85 -2.48 -4.29
CA ILE A 319 -15.17 -1.05 -4.09
C ILE A 319 -14.53 -0.20 -5.19
N GLY A 320 -13.30 -0.51 -5.54
CA GLY A 320 -12.49 0.30 -6.43
C GLY A 320 -12.92 0.25 -7.88
N ALA A 321 -13.28 -0.91 -8.41
CA ALA A 321 -13.66 -1.04 -9.82
C ALA A 321 -14.94 -0.26 -10.16
N PRO A 322 -16.06 -0.35 -9.40
CA PRO A 322 -17.23 0.47 -9.63
C PRO A 322 -16.98 1.98 -9.48
N PHE A 323 -16.19 2.37 -8.46
CA PHE A 323 -15.79 3.76 -8.28
C PHE A 323 -15.04 4.29 -9.49
N PHE A 324 -14.12 3.50 -10.04
CA PHE A 324 -13.35 3.89 -11.21
C PHE A 324 -14.18 3.97 -12.48
N LEU A 325 -15.09 3.03 -12.70
CA LEU A 325 -16.06 3.07 -13.80
C LEU A 325 -16.95 4.31 -13.73
N TYR A 326 -17.40 4.67 -12.52
CA TYR A 326 -18.14 5.91 -12.30
C TYR A 326 -17.31 7.16 -12.68
N LEU A 327 -16.04 7.19 -12.28
CA LEU A 327 -15.15 8.30 -12.62
C LEU A 327 -14.91 8.44 -14.11
N ILE A 328 -14.67 7.35 -14.83
CA ILE A 328 -14.49 7.35 -16.29
C ILE A 328 -15.72 7.94 -16.99
N LYS A 329 -16.92 7.60 -16.52
CA LYS A 329 -18.17 8.14 -17.09
C LYS A 329 -18.41 9.62 -16.76
N LYS A 330 -17.97 10.09 -15.58
CA LYS A 330 -18.23 11.44 -15.12
C LYS A 330 -17.21 12.46 -15.61
N THR A 331 -15.95 12.06 -15.70
CA THR A 331 -14.91 12.86 -16.32
C THR A 331 -14.88 12.49 -17.80
N ASN A 332 -15.26 13.43 -18.68
CA ASN A 332 -14.86 13.37 -20.08
C ASN A 332 -13.33 13.38 -20.07
N ILE A 333 -12.72 12.20 -19.91
CA ILE A 333 -11.28 12.03 -20.10
C ILE A 333 -11.11 12.19 -21.60
N GLY A 334 -10.80 13.43 -22.00
CA GLY A 334 -10.57 13.79 -23.38
C GLY A 334 -9.40 12.99 -23.95
N TRP A 335 -9.71 11.85 -24.49
CA TRP A 335 -8.89 11.13 -25.46
C TRP A 335 -9.17 11.63 -26.89
N GLU A 336 -10.09 12.62 -27.01
CA GLU A 336 -10.43 13.31 -28.26
C GLU A 336 -9.87 14.75 -28.20
N ASN A 337 -8.53 14.89 -28.42
CA ASN A 337 -7.91 16.06 -29.09
C ASN A 337 -6.45 15.75 -29.38
#